data_aa766c5b3c846d454a03dd3811a2b2f0
#
_entry.id   aa766c5b3c846d454a03dd3811a2b2f0
#
_cell.length_a   1.000
_cell.length_b   1.000
_cell.length_c   1.000
_cell.angle_alpha   90.00
_cell.angle_beta   90.00
_cell.angle_gamma   90.00
#
_symmetry.space_group_name_H-M   'P 1'
#
loop_
_entity.id
_entity.type
_entity.pdbx_description
1 polymer ?
#
loop_
_entity_poly.entity_id
_entity_poly.type
_entity_poly.pdbx_seq_one_letter_code
_entity_poly.pdbx_strand_id
1 'polypeptide(L)'
;MANTVRVTDLDFVFISYREPNADENYADLLNIVPWAKRVHGVKGFDNAHKAAAKLAETDFFISVDGDNKIDPVFLLQTLDWTKTNPAAVHRWRAKNSINGLIYGNGGIVGWPRNTCLEMKTHENAEDERAKIDFCWTVPHENLHNVYSTTYINHTPEQAFIAGYREGVKMSLDQGQKVKPEEFMQTIQPINLRTLLTWMSVGADADNGQWAILGARRGCYMAALDSNYDVTLVSDLEFMRDKFSRMMMDIESDMQSYGNSLRQRLGLPVADLDAEQSRFYKFCQTPHRNKGVQDRE
;
A
#
# COMPACT_ATOMS: atom_id res chain seq x y z
N MET A 1 -24.30 3.81 22.74
CA MET A 1 -23.02 4.36 22.25
C MET A 1 -23.29 5.67 21.52
N ALA A 2 -22.40 6.65 21.59
CA ALA A 2 -22.55 7.85 20.79
C ALA A 2 -22.50 7.45 19.31
N ASN A 3 -23.37 8.05 18.48
CA ASN A 3 -23.42 7.73 17.05
C ASN A 3 -22.21 8.27 16.28
N THR A 4 -21.40 9.10 16.91
CA THR A 4 -20.21 9.73 16.31
C THR A 4 -19.04 9.70 17.30
N VAL A 5 -17.82 9.57 16.77
CA VAL A 5 -16.56 9.67 17.51
C VAL A 5 -15.56 10.53 16.73
N ARG A 6 -14.93 11.50 17.39
CA ARG A 6 -13.84 12.27 16.77
C ARG A 6 -12.60 11.39 16.72
N VAL A 7 -11.82 11.48 15.66
CA VAL A 7 -10.56 10.72 15.57
C VAL A 7 -9.58 11.12 16.68
N THR A 8 -9.68 12.35 17.22
CA THR A 8 -8.88 12.83 18.37
C THR A 8 -9.23 12.15 19.70
N ASP A 9 -10.35 11.45 19.78
CA ASP A 9 -10.78 10.73 20.98
C ASP A 9 -10.33 9.25 20.92
N LEU A 10 -9.59 8.86 19.88
CA LEU A 10 -9.11 7.51 19.62
C LEU A 10 -7.61 7.40 19.89
N ASP A 11 -7.17 6.18 20.22
CA ASP A 11 -5.75 5.85 20.21
C ASP A 11 -5.18 5.88 18.80
N PHE A 12 -3.98 6.42 18.67
CA PHE A 12 -3.15 6.32 17.47
C PHE A 12 -1.97 5.39 17.74
N VAL A 13 -1.74 4.45 16.86
CA VAL A 13 -0.60 3.53 16.95
C VAL A 13 0.18 3.55 15.65
N PHE A 14 1.42 4.05 15.73
CA PHE A 14 2.36 4.01 14.63
C PHE A 14 2.99 2.63 14.54
N ILE A 15 2.86 1.98 13.39
CA ILE A 15 3.37 0.62 13.16
C ILE A 15 4.57 0.70 12.23
N SER A 16 5.73 0.28 12.69
CA SER A 16 6.95 0.29 11.90
C SER A 16 7.78 -0.97 12.12
N TYR A 17 8.57 -1.34 11.12
CA TYR A 17 9.43 -2.52 11.18
C TYR A 17 10.88 -2.19 10.88
N ARG A 18 11.21 -1.90 9.64
CA ARG A 18 12.57 -1.58 9.16
C ARG A 18 12.55 -0.51 8.07
N GLU A 19 11.51 0.30 8.04
CA GLU A 19 11.44 1.45 7.13
C GLU A 19 12.57 2.42 7.49
N PRO A 20 13.43 2.81 6.54
CA PRO A 20 14.60 3.64 6.82
C PRO A 20 14.23 5.04 7.33
N ASN A 21 13.01 5.50 7.03
CA ASN A 21 12.45 6.78 7.43
C ASN A 21 11.47 6.69 8.63
N ALA A 22 11.35 5.52 9.28
CA ALA A 22 10.33 5.30 10.34
C ALA A 22 10.50 6.23 11.55
N ASP A 23 11.73 6.48 11.98
CA ASP A 23 11.98 7.33 13.17
C ASP A 23 11.64 8.80 12.88
N GLU A 24 12.00 9.29 11.69
CA GLU A 24 11.62 10.64 11.23
C GLU A 24 10.11 10.78 11.13
N ASN A 25 9.43 9.80 10.52
CA ASN A 25 7.98 9.82 10.35
C ASN A 25 7.24 9.71 11.68
N TYR A 26 7.79 8.94 12.65
CA TYR A 26 7.20 8.89 14.00
C TYR A 26 7.36 10.22 14.74
N ALA A 27 8.52 10.86 14.65
CA ALA A 27 8.72 12.20 15.22
C ALA A 27 7.78 13.24 14.60
N ASP A 28 7.55 13.17 13.28
CA ASP A 28 6.60 14.01 12.57
C ASP A 28 5.16 13.77 13.07
N LEU A 29 4.77 12.49 13.23
CA LEU A 29 3.46 12.14 13.80
C LEU A 29 3.28 12.69 15.22
N LEU A 30 4.28 12.61 16.08
CA LEU A 30 4.20 13.12 17.46
C LEU A 30 3.99 14.64 17.53
N ASN A 31 4.44 15.41 16.54
CA ASN A 31 4.16 16.84 16.44
C ASN A 31 2.67 17.12 16.18
N ILE A 32 1.95 16.17 15.58
CA ILE A 32 0.53 16.28 15.21
C ILE A 32 -0.34 15.56 16.23
N VAL A 33 0.09 14.38 16.69
CA VAL A 33 -0.61 13.48 17.63
C VAL A 33 0.34 13.14 18.79
N PRO A 34 0.50 14.03 19.80
CA PRO A 34 1.46 13.82 20.90
C PRO A 34 1.20 12.56 21.73
N TRP A 35 -0.02 12.02 21.70
CA TRP A 35 -0.41 10.78 22.41
C TRP A 35 -0.22 9.52 21.58
N ALA A 36 0.31 9.62 20.37
CA ALA A 36 0.53 8.45 19.52
C ALA A 36 1.50 7.45 20.17
N LYS A 37 1.07 6.20 20.24
CA LYS A 37 1.88 5.06 20.71
C LYS A 37 2.63 4.47 19.52
N ARG A 38 3.67 3.65 19.76
CA ARG A 38 4.44 2.99 18.70
C ARG A 38 4.59 1.50 18.93
N VAL A 39 4.34 0.71 17.89
CA VAL A 39 4.77 -0.68 17.76
C VAL A 39 5.90 -0.72 16.73
N HIS A 40 7.07 -1.21 17.13
CA HIS A 40 8.26 -1.25 16.28
C HIS A 40 8.93 -2.62 16.31
N GLY A 41 9.39 -3.10 15.14
CA GLY A 41 10.21 -4.29 15.02
C GLY A 41 9.44 -5.61 15.18
N VAL A 42 8.12 -5.60 15.22
CA VAL A 42 7.32 -6.82 15.25
C VAL A 42 7.24 -7.40 13.84
N LYS A 43 7.76 -8.62 13.67
CA LYS A 43 7.75 -9.31 12.38
C LYS A 43 6.35 -9.81 12.05
N GLY A 44 5.93 -9.56 10.80
CA GLY A 44 4.64 -9.98 10.25
C GLY A 44 3.57 -8.90 10.38
N PHE A 45 2.70 -8.84 9.37
CA PHE A 45 1.61 -7.87 9.32
C PHE A 45 0.58 -8.14 10.44
N ASP A 46 0.08 -9.38 10.50
CA ASP A 46 -0.96 -9.77 11.47
C ASP A 46 -0.45 -9.59 12.91
N ASN A 47 0.78 -10.04 13.19
CA ASN A 47 1.40 -9.90 14.50
C ASN A 47 1.62 -8.44 14.91
N ALA A 48 2.06 -7.59 14.00
CA ALA A 48 2.28 -6.16 14.25
C ALA A 48 0.95 -5.43 14.55
N HIS A 49 -0.11 -5.72 13.80
CA HIS A 49 -1.43 -5.15 14.02
C HIS A 49 -2.07 -5.66 15.32
N LYS A 50 -1.91 -6.94 15.68
CA LYS A 50 -2.32 -7.48 16.98
C LYS A 50 -1.56 -6.83 18.13
N ALA A 51 -0.27 -6.55 17.97
CA ALA A 51 0.49 -5.81 18.97
C ALA A 51 -0.05 -4.37 19.13
N ALA A 52 -0.41 -3.71 18.02
CA ALA A 52 -1.04 -2.40 18.04
C ALA A 52 -2.41 -2.44 18.75
N ALA A 53 -3.25 -3.42 18.44
CA ALA A 53 -4.55 -3.59 19.09
C ALA A 53 -4.43 -3.89 20.60
N LYS A 54 -3.37 -4.59 21.03
CA LYS A 54 -3.10 -4.81 22.47
C LYS A 54 -2.64 -3.54 23.16
N LEU A 55 -1.93 -2.66 22.47
CA LEU A 55 -1.44 -1.38 22.99
C LEU A 55 -2.54 -0.32 23.04
N ALA A 56 -3.54 -0.41 22.15
CA ALA A 56 -4.69 0.47 22.14
C ALA A 56 -5.63 0.19 23.33
N GLU A 57 -6.19 1.26 23.91
CA GLU A 57 -7.15 1.22 25.02
C GLU A 57 -8.58 1.50 24.53
N THR A 58 -8.73 2.20 23.41
CA THR A 58 -10.02 2.45 22.77
C THR A 58 -10.50 1.24 21.97
N ASP A 59 -11.83 1.02 21.90
CA ASP A 59 -12.45 -0.09 21.16
C ASP A 59 -12.25 0.01 19.64
N PHE A 60 -11.95 1.20 19.19
CA PHE A 60 -11.56 1.51 17.82
C PHE A 60 -10.29 2.38 17.85
N PHE A 61 -9.27 2.06 17.08
CA PHE A 61 -8.02 2.79 17.07
C PHE A 61 -7.55 3.10 15.64
N ILE A 62 -6.68 4.07 15.51
CA ILE A 62 -6.07 4.47 14.22
C ILE A 62 -4.65 3.92 14.16
N SER A 63 -4.34 3.11 13.15
CA SER A 63 -2.95 2.79 12.79
C SER A 63 -2.42 3.77 11.77
N VAL A 64 -1.13 4.08 11.87
CA VAL A 64 -0.36 4.84 10.88
C VAL A 64 0.87 4.02 10.52
N ASP A 65 1.04 3.70 9.24
CA ASP A 65 2.18 2.92 8.76
C ASP A 65 3.48 3.72 8.81
N GLY A 66 4.60 3.03 9.03
CA GLY A 66 5.92 3.60 9.26
C GLY A 66 6.49 4.45 8.12
N ASP A 67 5.95 4.30 6.94
CA ASP A 67 6.31 5.05 5.73
C ASP A 67 5.35 6.20 5.40
N ASN A 68 4.41 6.51 6.28
CA ASN A 68 3.38 7.54 6.05
C ASN A 68 3.60 8.80 6.90
N LYS A 69 3.30 9.95 6.28
CA LYS A 69 3.10 11.24 6.96
C LYS A 69 1.65 11.65 6.83
N ILE A 70 1.01 11.97 7.95
CA ILE A 70 -0.40 12.36 7.97
C ILE A 70 -0.57 13.87 7.77
N ASP A 71 -1.67 14.26 7.12
CA ASP A 71 -2.11 15.66 7.07
C ASP A 71 -2.80 16.01 8.40
N PRO A 72 -2.41 17.10 9.09
CA PRO A 72 -3.07 17.53 10.33
C PRO A 72 -4.59 17.71 10.22
N VAL A 73 -5.10 17.98 9.02
CA VAL A 73 -6.55 18.08 8.73
C VAL A 73 -7.27 16.76 9.04
N PHE A 74 -6.57 15.62 9.08
CA PHE A 74 -7.15 14.36 9.53
C PHE A 74 -7.75 14.43 10.93
N LEU A 75 -7.14 15.21 11.83
CA LEU A 75 -7.64 15.36 13.21
C LEU A 75 -9.01 16.05 13.32
N LEU A 76 -9.46 16.70 12.25
CA LEU A 76 -10.81 17.28 12.17
C LEU A 76 -11.89 16.25 11.82
N GLN A 77 -11.49 15.00 11.55
CA GLN A 77 -12.43 13.96 11.13
C GLN A 77 -13.28 13.43 12.30
N THR A 78 -14.50 13.08 11.96
CA THR A 78 -15.46 12.41 12.87
C THR A 78 -15.98 11.17 12.17
N LEU A 79 -15.91 10.03 12.84
CA LEU A 79 -16.55 8.81 12.37
C LEU A 79 -18.03 8.82 12.78
N ASP A 80 -18.91 8.53 11.85
CA ASP A 80 -20.36 8.50 12.06
C ASP A 80 -20.87 7.06 11.87
N TRP A 81 -21.10 6.38 12.99
CA TRP A 81 -21.54 4.98 13.01
C TRP A 81 -22.93 4.75 12.44
N THR A 82 -23.68 5.80 12.10
CA THR A 82 -24.93 5.67 11.33
C THR A 82 -24.67 5.51 9.84
N LYS A 83 -23.46 5.88 9.38
CA LYS A 83 -23.04 5.85 7.98
C LYS A 83 -21.98 4.81 7.68
N THR A 84 -21.22 4.38 8.69
CA THR A 84 -20.14 3.39 8.54
C THR A 84 -20.37 2.22 9.49
N ASN A 85 -19.86 1.04 9.13
CA ASN A 85 -19.94 -0.13 9.99
C ASN A 85 -18.82 -0.08 11.05
N PRO A 86 -19.14 0.07 12.35
CA PRO A 86 -18.14 0.11 13.41
C PRO A 86 -17.36 -1.20 13.58
N ALA A 87 -17.83 -2.32 13.02
CA ALA A 87 -17.15 -3.60 13.04
C ALA A 87 -16.24 -3.82 11.82
N ALA A 88 -16.25 -2.93 10.84
CA ALA A 88 -15.38 -3.01 9.67
C ALA A 88 -14.11 -2.18 9.86
N VAL A 89 -13.04 -2.59 9.19
CA VAL A 89 -11.81 -1.81 9.06
C VAL A 89 -12.04 -0.64 8.13
N HIS A 90 -11.69 0.58 8.54
CA HIS A 90 -11.85 1.80 7.73
C HIS A 90 -10.52 2.21 7.13
N ARG A 91 -10.43 2.24 5.80
CA ARG A 91 -9.20 2.56 5.06
C ARG A 91 -9.33 3.90 4.36
N TRP A 92 -8.53 4.88 4.76
CA TRP A 92 -8.40 6.12 4.00
C TRP A 92 -7.41 5.94 2.85
N ARG A 93 -7.64 6.69 1.78
CA ARG A 93 -6.71 6.73 0.66
C ARG A 93 -5.46 7.51 1.06
N ALA A 94 -4.33 7.12 0.51
CA ALA A 94 -3.09 7.87 0.63
C ALA A 94 -2.57 8.26 -0.76
N LYS A 95 -1.81 9.36 -0.80
CA LYS A 95 -1.08 9.77 -1.99
C LYS A 95 0.29 9.11 -2.00
N ASN A 96 0.67 8.51 -3.10
CA ASN A 96 2.00 7.96 -3.29
C ASN A 96 2.99 9.05 -3.71
N SER A 97 4.12 9.19 -3.00
CA SER A 97 5.15 10.21 -3.27
C SER A 97 5.86 10.00 -4.61
N ILE A 98 5.99 8.75 -5.08
CA ILE A 98 6.73 8.41 -6.30
C ILE A 98 5.93 8.81 -7.55
N ASN A 99 4.70 8.32 -7.67
CA ASN A 99 3.93 8.37 -8.91
C ASN A 99 2.64 9.18 -8.81
N GLY A 100 2.34 9.75 -7.63
CA GLY A 100 1.17 10.59 -7.40
C GLY A 100 -0.16 9.84 -7.34
N LEU A 101 -0.18 8.52 -7.45
CA LEU A 101 -1.40 7.72 -7.32
C LEU A 101 -2.08 7.96 -5.99
N ILE A 102 -3.40 8.01 -6.04
CA ILE A 102 -4.28 8.07 -4.87
C ILE A 102 -5.17 6.85 -4.89
N TYR A 103 -4.96 5.96 -3.93
CA TYR A 103 -5.74 4.73 -3.78
C TYR A 103 -5.66 4.21 -2.34
N GLY A 104 -6.37 3.14 -2.03
CA GLY A 104 -6.38 2.51 -0.70
C GLY A 104 -5.14 1.68 -0.47
N ASN A 105 -4.02 2.32 -0.13
CA ASN A 105 -2.74 1.66 0.13
C ASN A 105 -2.41 1.48 1.63
N GLY A 106 -3.36 1.80 2.52
CA GLY A 106 -3.26 1.46 3.94
C GLY A 106 -2.49 2.42 4.84
N GLY A 107 -2.15 3.64 4.38
CA GLY A 107 -1.33 4.57 5.18
C GLY A 107 -1.97 5.02 6.51
N ILE A 108 -3.29 5.26 6.52
CA ILE A 108 -4.09 5.49 7.73
C ILE A 108 -5.23 4.48 7.71
N VAL A 109 -5.34 3.69 8.77
CA VAL A 109 -6.38 2.67 8.89
C VAL A 109 -7.02 2.72 10.27
N GLY A 110 -8.36 2.77 10.31
CA GLY A 110 -9.14 2.64 11.53
C GLY A 110 -9.52 1.18 11.76
N TRP A 111 -9.20 0.66 12.92
CA TRP A 111 -9.40 -0.74 13.27
C TRP A 111 -10.37 -0.91 14.42
N PRO A 112 -11.45 -1.70 14.26
CA PRO A 112 -12.13 -2.25 15.41
C PRO A 112 -11.16 -3.15 16.16
N ARG A 113 -10.90 -2.85 17.44
CA ARG A 113 -9.87 -3.52 18.24
C ARG A 113 -10.07 -5.04 18.30
N ASN A 114 -11.28 -5.50 18.49
CA ASN A 114 -11.59 -6.93 18.54
C ASN A 114 -11.38 -7.63 17.20
N THR A 115 -11.85 -7.02 16.10
CA THR A 115 -11.61 -7.52 14.73
C THR A 115 -10.12 -7.69 14.48
N CYS A 116 -9.31 -6.70 14.86
CA CYS A 116 -7.86 -6.75 14.70
C CYS A 116 -7.20 -7.85 15.55
N LEU A 117 -7.68 -8.09 16.77
CA LEU A 117 -7.17 -9.17 17.65
C LEU A 117 -7.53 -10.58 17.15
N GLU A 118 -8.69 -10.73 16.52
CA GLU A 118 -9.24 -12.04 16.12
C GLU A 118 -8.90 -12.41 14.66
N MET A 119 -8.54 -11.44 13.81
CA MET A 119 -8.21 -11.71 12.40
C MET A 119 -7.07 -12.71 12.27
N LYS A 120 -7.07 -13.48 11.17
CA LYS A 120 -5.98 -14.36 10.76
C LYS A 120 -5.59 -14.01 9.34
N THR A 121 -4.53 -13.22 9.18
CA THR A 121 -4.09 -12.72 7.89
C THR A 121 -2.58 -12.90 7.70
N HIS A 122 -2.09 -12.72 6.48
CA HIS A 122 -0.67 -12.78 6.12
C HIS A 122 0.02 -14.04 6.72
N GLU A 123 0.98 -13.87 7.63
CA GLU A 123 1.74 -14.97 8.21
C GLU A 123 0.92 -15.95 9.06
N ASN A 124 -0.25 -15.53 9.54
CA ASN A 124 -1.16 -16.36 10.35
C ASN A 124 -2.41 -16.81 9.58
N ALA A 125 -2.47 -16.50 8.26
CA ALA A 125 -3.63 -16.83 7.44
C ALA A 125 -3.76 -18.33 7.15
N GLU A 126 -4.98 -18.84 7.23
CA GLU A 126 -5.37 -20.16 6.74
C GLU A 126 -5.85 -20.14 5.28
N ASP A 127 -6.44 -19.01 4.85
CA ASP A 127 -6.88 -18.75 3.46
C ASP A 127 -5.70 -18.16 2.64
N GLU A 128 -5.42 -18.73 1.47
CA GLU A 128 -4.32 -18.29 0.60
C GLU A 128 -4.44 -16.81 0.16
N ARG A 129 -5.66 -16.30 -0.02
CA ARG A 129 -5.89 -14.90 -0.38
C ARG A 129 -5.54 -13.97 0.79
N ALA A 130 -5.87 -14.39 2.02
CA ALA A 130 -5.54 -13.63 3.22
C ALA A 130 -4.03 -13.57 3.50
N LYS A 131 -3.24 -14.50 2.94
CA LYS A 131 -1.76 -14.42 2.97
C LYS A 131 -1.23 -13.24 2.15
N ILE A 132 -1.96 -12.83 1.11
CA ILE A 132 -1.56 -11.75 0.21
C ILE A 132 -2.02 -10.39 0.73
N ASP A 133 -3.31 -10.29 1.12
CA ASP A 133 -3.90 -9.06 1.64
C ASP A 133 -5.10 -9.35 2.55
N PHE A 134 -5.22 -8.64 3.67
CA PHE A 134 -6.32 -8.81 4.63
C PHE A 134 -7.69 -8.46 4.04
N CYS A 135 -7.73 -7.59 3.04
CA CYS A 135 -8.97 -7.13 2.40
C CYS A 135 -9.79 -8.26 1.76
N TRP A 136 -9.18 -9.43 1.51
CA TRP A 136 -9.91 -10.57 0.95
C TRP A 136 -10.78 -11.30 1.97
N THR A 137 -10.49 -11.16 3.27
CA THR A 137 -11.15 -11.93 4.33
C THR A 137 -11.65 -11.13 5.51
N VAL A 138 -11.15 -9.90 5.70
CA VAL A 138 -11.56 -9.01 6.78
C VAL A 138 -12.54 -7.97 6.26
N PRO A 139 -13.72 -7.78 6.88
CA PRO A 139 -14.66 -6.73 6.50
C PRO A 139 -14.00 -5.36 6.54
N HIS A 140 -14.07 -4.60 5.45
CA HIS A 140 -13.46 -3.29 5.36
C HIS A 140 -14.31 -2.32 4.54
N GLU A 141 -14.12 -1.03 4.80
CA GLU A 141 -14.71 0.08 4.05
C GLU A 141 -13.60 1.00 3.53
N ASN A 142 -13.66 1.30 2.24
CA ASN A 142 -12.76 2.27 1.63
C ASN A 142 -13.37 3.67 1.76
N LEU A 143 -12.62 4.59 2.38
CA LEU A 143 -13.00 5.98 2.52
C LEU A 143 -12.24 6.82 1.49
N HIS A 144 -12.97 7.68 0.77
CA HIS A 144 -12.40 8.39 -0.38
C HIS A 144 -11.38 9.47 -0.04
N ASN A 145 -11.48 10.06 1.15
CA ASN A 145 -10.65 11.20 1.52
C ASN A 145 -9.19 10.80 1.70
N VAL A 146 -8.29 11.73 1.35
CA VAL A 146 -6.83 11.55 1.39
C VAL A 146 -6.28 12.42 2.50
N TYR A 147 -5.65 11.79 3.47
CA TYR A 147 -5.08 12.47 4.63
C TYR A 147 -3.66 12.06 4.94
N SER A 148 -3.02 11.30 4.04
CA SER A 148 -1.61 10.95 4.19
C SER A 148 -0.88 10.89 2.86
N THR A 149 0.43 10.98 2.94
CA THR A 149 1.34 10.69 1.83
C THR A 149 2.28 9.56 2.25
N THR A 150 2.39 8.55 1.39
CA THR A 150 3.28 7.40 1.60
C THR A 150 4.64 7.69 0.99
N TYR A 151 5.70 7.62 1.80
CA TYR A 151 7.10 7.84 1.43
C TYR A 151 7.87 6.52 1.44
N ILE A 152 7.82 5.82 0.33
CA ILE A 152 8.38 4.46 0.16
C ILE A 152 9.58 4.44 -0.79
N ASN A 153 10.29 5.55 -0.88
CA ASN A 153 11.39 5.75 -1.81
C ASN A 153 12.65 6.33 -1.17
N HIS A 154 12.82 6.15 0.14
CA HIS A 154 13.99 6.67 0.86
C HIS A 154 15.29 5.95 0.45
N THR A 155 15.19 4.67 0.09
CA THR A 155 16.31 3.87 -0.43
C THR A 155 15.93 3.13 -1.71
N PRO A 156 16.93 2.73 -2.55
CA PRO A 156 16.68 1.85 -3.70
C PRO A 156 15.92 0.58 -3.34
N GLU A 157 16.32 -0.09 -2.23
CA GLU A 157 15.66 -1.30 -1.75
C GLU A 157 14.19 -1.07 -1.41
N GLN A 158 13.89 -0.02 -0.63
CA GLN A 158 12.53 0.31 -0.25
C GLN A 158 11.65 0.58 -1.47
N ALA A 159 12.14 1.40 -2.40
CA ALA A 159 11.42 1.74 -3.62
C ALA A 159 11.16 0.51 -4.51
N PHE A 160 12.19 -0.33 -4.70
CA PHE A 160 12.07 -1.56 -5.49
C PHE A 160 11.05 -2.52 -4.88
N ILE A 161 11.14 -2.78 -3.56
CA ILE A 161 10.22 -3.70 -2.86
C ILE A 161 8.77 -3.17 -2.94
N ALA A 162 8.57 -1.86 -2.76
CA ALA A 162 7.25 -1.25 -2.88
C ALA A 162 6.67 -1.45 -4.29
N GLY A 163 7.42 -1.12 -5.33
CA GLY A 163 7.00 -1.35 -6.71
C GLY A 163 6.77 -2.84 -7.01
N TYR A 164 7.65 -3.73 -6.55
CA TYR A 164 7.52 -5.16 -6.77
C TYR A 164 6.24 -5.72 -6.17
N ARG A 165 5.92 -5.35 -4.92
CA ARG A 165 4.67 -5.76 -4.26
C ARG A 165 3.43 -5.33 -5.02
N GLU A 166 3.39 -4.07 -5.44
CA GLU A 166 2.28 -3.54 -6.22
C GLU A 166 2.20 -4.22 -7.61
N GLY A 167 3.35 -4.43 -8.25
CA GLY A 167 3.44 -5.18 -9.50
C GLY A 167 2.84 -6.58 -9.41
N VAL A 168 3.12 -7.31 -8.31
CA VAL A 168 2.51 -8.63 -8.07
C VAL A 168 1.02 -8.48 -7.77
N LYS A 169 0.63 -7.69 -6.77
CA LYS A 169 -0.76 -7.60 -6.29
C LYS A 169 -1.73 -7.12 -7.37
N MET A 170 -1.36 -6.10 -8.15
CA MET A 170 -2.21 -5.56 -9.21
C MET A 170 -2.29 -6.48 -10.45
N SER A 171 -1.45 -7.52 -10.52
CA SER A 171 -1.46 -8.54 -11.59
C SER A 171 -2.29 -9.78 -11.24
N LEU A 172 -3.00 -9.77 -10.11
CA LEU A 172 -3.83 -10.88 -9.66
C LEU A 172 -5.31 -10.53 -9.78
N ASP A 173 -6.12 -11.53 -10.10
CA ASP A 173 -7.58 -11.45 -9.94
C ASP A 173 -7.98 -12.13 -8.64
N GLN A 174 -8.53 -11.36 -7.70
CA GLN A 174 -8.93 -11.84 -6.37
C GLN A 174 -7.84 -12.68 -5.67
N GLY A 175 -6.57 -12.29 -5.81
CA GLY A 175 -5.44 -12.99 -5.23
C GLY A 175 -4.97 -14.22 -6.03
N GLN A 176 -5.55 -14.49 -7.21
CA GLN A 176 -5.20 -15.62 -8.06
C GLN A 176 -4.44 -15.17 -9.31
N LYS A 177 -3.53 -16.02 -9.78
CA LYS A 177 -2.84 -15.80 -11.06
C LYS A 177 -3.84 -15.85 -12.22
N VAL A 178 -3.62 -14.99 -13.20
CA VAL A 178 -4.37 -14.93 -14.45
C VAL A 178 -3.51 -15.47 -15.58
N LYS A 179 -4.11 -16.20 -16.51
CA LYS A 179 -3.39 -16.67 -17.70
C LYS A 179 -2.95 -15.48 -18.55
N PRO A 180 -1.72 -15.52 -19.13
CA PRO A 180 -1.20 -14.42 -19.93
C PRO A 180 -2.14 -13.95 -21.05
N GLU A 181 -2.78 -14.86 -21.74
CA GLU A 181 -3.70 -14.60 -22.86
C GLU A 181 -5.02 -13.94 -22.42
N GLU A 182 -5.41 -14.09 -21.16
CA GLU A 182 -6.63 -13.55 -20.57
C GLU A 182 -6.37 -12.28 -19.75
N PHE A 183 -5.10 -11.88 -19.56
CA PHE A 183 -4.67 -10.89 -18.59
C PHE A 183 -5.41 -9.54 -18.73
N MET A 184 -5.41 -8.98 -19.95
CA MET A 184 -6.04 -7.67 -20.22
C MET A 184 -7.56 -7.67 -20.06
N GLN A 185 -8.20 -8.83 -20.11
CA GLN A 185 -9.66 -8.98 -20.03
C GLN A 185 -10.11 -9.30 -18.61
N THR A 186 -9.23 -9.92 -17.81
CA THR A 186 -9.56 -10.41 -16.47
C THR A 186 -9.17 -9.43 -15.38
N ILE A 187 -8.00 -8.78 -15.52
CA ILE A 187 -7.57 -7.80 -14.51
C ILE A 187 -8.52 -6.60 -14.49
N GLN A 188 -9.02 -6.26 -13.32
CA GLN A 188 -9.95 -5.14 -13.15
C GLN A 188 -9.34 -3.84 -13.69
N PRO A 189 -10.12 -2.99 -14.39
CA PRO A 189 -9.61 -1.75 -14.99
C PRO A 189 -8.89 -0.81 -14.01
N ILE A 190 -9.34 -0.75 -12.76
CA ILE A 190 -8.68 0.06 -11.72
C ILE A 190 -7.30 -0.49 -11.36
N ASN A 191 -7.17 -1.81 -11.22
CA ASN A 191 -5.90 -2.47 -10.95
C ASN A 191 -4.95 -2.32 -12.14
N LEU A 192 -5.46 -2.47 -13.36
CA LEU A 192 -4.68 -2.29 -14.58
C LEU A 192 -4.13 -0.86 -14.70
N ARG A 193 -4.96 0.16 -14.43
CA ARG A 193 -4.54 1.56 -14.40
C ARG A 193 -3.45 1.79 -13.34
N THR A 194 -3.65 1.27 -12.13
CA THR A 194 -2.69 1.38 -11.03
C THR A 194 -1.37 0.71 -11.41
N LEU A 195 -1.42 -0.50 -11.94
CA LEU A 195 -0.26 -1.26 -12.40
C LEU A 195 0.54 -0.50 -13.47
N LEU A 196 -0.13 0.00 -14.51
CA LEU A 196 0.51 0.76 -15.59
C LEU A 196 1.18 2.04 -15.08
N THR A 197 0.56 2.71 -14.10
CA THR A 197 1.16 3.91 -13.49
C THR A 197 2.41 3.54 -12.69
N TRP A 198 2.40 2.48 -11.90
CA TRP A 198 3.57 1.99 -11.18
C TRP A 198 4.73 1.58 -12.10
N MET A 199 4.41 1.00 -13.26
CA MET A 199 5.40 0.54 -14.25
C MET A 199 5.94 1.65 -15.15
N SER A 200 5.40 2.88 -15.10
CA SER A 200 5.71 3.92 -16.09
C SER A 200 6.03 5.28 -15.47
N VAL A 201 5.49 5.62 -14.29
CA VAL A 201 5.56 6.97 -13.71
C VAL A 201 6.38 6.96 -12.43
N GLY A 202 7.29 7.93 -12.31
CA GLY A 202 8.08 8.10 -11.08
C GLY A 202 9.55 8.41 -11.32
N ALA A 203 10.02 8.48 -12.57
CA ALA A 203 11.42 8.77 -12.89
C ALA A 203 11.92 10.13 -12.36
N ASP A 204 11.01 11.03 -11.99
CA ASP A 204 11.31 12.35 -11.40
C ASP A 204 11.38 12.32 -9.85
N ALA A 205 11.09 11.19 -9.23
CA ALA A 205 11.20 11.00 -7.78
C ALA A 205 12.52 10.32 -7.40
N ASP A 206 13.02 10.63 -6.20
CA ASP A 206 14.19 9.93 -5.66
C ASP A 206 13.92 8.42 -5.64
N ASN A 207 14.88 7.64 -6.13
CA ASN A 207 14.75 6.19 -6.26
C ASN A 207 13.53 5.70 -7.07
N GLY A 208 12.84 6.58 -7.81
CA GLY A 208 11.61 6.22 -8.52
C GLY A 208 11.83 5.20 -9.65
N GLN A 209 12.99 5.19 -10.30
CA GLN A 209 13.36 4.17 -11.29
C GLN A 209 13.42 2.77 -10.68
N TRP A 210 13.85 2.64 -9.42
CA TRP A 210 13.84 1.37 -8.69
C TRP A 210 12.41 0.88 -8.45
N ALA A 211 11.48 1.79 -8.15
CA ALA A 211 10.07 1.43 -7.99
C ALA A 211 9.46 0.95 -9.31
N ILE A 212 9.76 1.63 -10.44
CA ILE A 212 9.31 1.24 -11.77
C ILE A 212 9.86 -0.15 -12.13
N LEU A 213 11.16 -0.38 -11.93
CA LEU A 213 11.79 -1.69 -12.15
C LEU A 213 11.15 -2.77 -11.29
N GLY A 214 10.93 -2.48 -10.01
CA GLY A 214 10.24 -3.38 -9.09
C GLY A 214 8.86 -3.77 -9.61
N ALA A 215 8.05 -2.79 -10.02
CA ALA A 215 6.70 -3.02 -10.53
C ALA A 215 6.69 -3.86 -11.82
N ARG A 216 7.56 -3.58 -12.76
CA ARG A 216 7.72 -4.38 -13.99
C ARG A 216 8.10 -5.82 -13.68
N ARG A 217 9.08 -6.01 -12.81
CA ARG A 217 9.52 -7.34 -12.39
C ARG A 217 8.44 -8.09 -11.62
N GLY A 218 7.74 -7.42 -10.68
CA GLY A 218 6.63 -8.01 -9.92
C GLY A 218 5.51 -8.50 -10.84
N CYS A 219 5.10 -7.68 -11.81
CA CYS A 219 4.13 -8.07 -12.82
C CYS A 219 4.62 -9.26 -13.67
N TYR A 220 5.88 -9.22 -14.11
CA TYR A 220 6.48 -10.33 -14.88
C TYR A 220 6.44 -11.63 -14.08
N MET A 221 6.85 -11.62 -12.82
CA MET A 221 6.87 -12.80 -11.96
C MET A 221 5.45 -13.34 -11.72
N ALA A 222 4.49 -12.48 -11.45
CA ALA A 222 3.11 -12.89 -11.18
C ALA A 222 2.41 -13.46 -12.42
N ALA A 223 2.57 -12.81 -13.59
CA ALA A 223 1.81 -13.11 -14.78
C ALA A 223 2.53 -14.09 -15.74
N LEU A 224 3.87 -14.12 -15.77
CA LEU A 224 4.65 -14.84 -16.79
C LEU A 224 5.54 -15.95 -16.25
N ASP A 225 5.82 -15.98 -14.94
CA ASP A 225 6.54 -17.08 -14.29
C ASP A 225 5.53 -18.01 -13.60
N SER A 226 5.25 -19.16 -14.23
CA SER A 226 4.31 -20.16 -13.70
C SER A 226 4.71 -20.73 -12.34
N ASN A 227 6.01 -20.73 -12.02
CA ASN A 227 6.57 -21.32 -10.80
C ASN A 227 6.63 -20.32 -9.64
N TYR A 228 6.38 -19.03 -9.90
CA TYR A 228 6.44 -18.02 -8.85
C TYR A 228 5.27 -18.16 -7.86
N ASP A 229 5.59 -18.32 -6.59
CA ASP A 229 4.62 -18.31 -5.50
C ASP A 229 4.26 -16.85 -5.13
N VAL A 230 3.04 -16.44 -5.45
CA VAL A 230 2.58 -15.06 -5.22
C VAL A 230 2.41 -14.73 -3.74
N THR A 231 2.31 -15.71 -2.85
CA THR A 231 2.20 -15.48 -1.40
C THR A 231 3.48 -14.89 -0.81
N LEU A 232 4.63 -15.11 -1.47
CA LEU A 232 5.92 -14.54 -1.10
C LEU A 232 5.95 -13.00 -1.16
N VAL A 233 4.96 -12.38 -1.81
CA VAL A 233 4.84 -10.91 -1.86
C VAL A 233 4.63 -10.25 -0.48
N SER A 234 4.16 -11.01 0.50
CA SER A 234 3.97 -10.55 1.89
C SER A 234 5.20 -10.79 2.78
N ASP A 235 6.17 -11.59 2.35
CA ASP A 235 7.42 -11.82 3.10
C ASP A 235 8.48 -10.76 2.75
N LEU A 236 8.55 -9.71 3.57
CA LEU A 236 9.51 -8.61 3.39
C LEU A 236 10.96 -9.06 3.53
N GLU A 237 11.26 -10.03 4.39
CA GLU A 237 12.63 -10.53 4.56
C GLU A 237 13.09 -11.31 3.32
N PHE A 238 12.20 -12.14 2.77
CA PHE A 238 12.45 -12.82 1.49
C PHE A 238 12.76 -11.81 0.37
N MET A 239 12.00 -10.73 0.28
CA MET A 239 12.21 -9.73 -0.76
C MET A 239 13.51 -8.94 -0.57
N ARG A 240 13.89 -8.61 0.67
CA ARG A 240 15.16 -7.96 0.99
C ARG A 240 16.35 -8.85 0.67
N ASP A 241 16.31 -10.11 1.10
CA ASP A 241 17.33 -11.08 0.75
C ASP A 241 17.48 -11.23 -0.77
N LYS A 242 16.36 -11.31 -1.46
CA LYS A 242 16.35 -11.37 -2.92
C LYS A 242 16.93 -10.11 -3.56
N PHE A 243 16.55 -8.92 -3.09
CA PHE A 243 17.11 -7.65 -3.57
C PHE A 243 18.63 -7.59 -3.37
N SER A 244 19.13 -7.95 -2.20
CA SER A 244 20.56 -7.89 -1.86
C SER A 244 21.44 -8.81 -2.73
N ARG A 245 20.86 -9.90 -3.25
CA ARG A 245 21.56 -10.89 -4.11
C ARG A 245 21.43 -10.57 -5.61
N MET A 246 20.65 -9.57 -5.98
CA MET A 246 20.46 -9.22 -7.38
C MET A 246 21.61 -8.34 -7.87
N MET A 247 22.26 -8.77 -8.94
CA MET A 247 23.02 -7.88 -9.79
C MET A 247 22.05 -7.28 -10.80
N MET A 248 21.67 -6.02 -10.60
CA MET A 248 20.68 -5.34 -11.46
C MET A 248 21.36 -4.24 -12.27
N ASP A 249 21.14 -4.28 -13.56
CA ASP A 249 21.32 -3.15 -14.45
C ASP A 249 19.96 -2.51 -14.68
N ILE A 250 19.70 -1.36 -14.02
CA ILE A 250 18.38 -0.72 -14.00
C ILE A 250 17.88 -0.49 -15.42
N GLU A 251 18.70 0.07 -16.29
CA GLU A 251 18.30 0.46 -17.64
C GLU A 251 17.99 -0.76 -18.50
N SER A 252 18.90 -1.72 -18.53
CA SER A 252 18.76 -2.98 -19.27
C SER A 252 17.57 -3.80 -18.77
N ASP A 253 17.43 -3.94 -17.44
CA ASP A 253 16.36 -4.71 -16.83
C ASP A 253 14.98 -4.05 -17.04
N MET A 254 14.89 -2.72 -16.92
CA MET A 254 13.64 -2.00 -17.20
C MET A 254 13.18 -2.20 -18.63
N GLN A 255 14.11 -2.13 -19.61
CA GLN A 255 13.78 -2.38 -21.03
C GLN A 255 13.36 -3.84 -21.25
N SER A 256 14.10 -4.78 -20.70
CA SER A 256 13.84 -6.22 -20.86
C SER A 256 12.47 -6.61 -20.33
N TYR A 257 12.15 -6.25 -19.08
CA TYR A 257 10.83 -6.51 -18.50
C TYR A 257 9.73 -5.74 -19.24
N GLY A 258 9.95 -4.44 -19.54
CA GLY A 258 8.99 -3.65 -20.30
C GLY A 258 8.63 -4.26 -21.64
N ASN A 259 9.62 -4.71 -22.42
CA ASN A 259 9.41 -5.37 -23.71
C ASN A 259 8.66 -6.70 -23.55
N SER A 260 9.02 -7.51 -22.55
CA SER A 260 8.34 -8.77 -22.28
C SER A 260 6.87 -8.57 -21.94
N LEU A 261 6.55 -7.56 -21.11
CA LEU A 261 5.17 -7.24 -20.74
C LEU A 261 4.34 -6.71 -21.91
N ARG A 262 4.93 -5.87 -22.77
CA ARG A 262 4.29 -5.38 -24.01
C ARG A 262 3.98 -6.54 -24.96
N GLN A 263 4.95 -7.41 -25.19
CA GLN A 263 4.84 -8.49 -26.20
C GLN A 263 3.93 -9.64 -25.74
N ARG A 264 4.04 -10.03 -24.45
CA ARG A 264 3.37 -11.25 -23.96
C ARG A 264 2.02 -11.00 -23.30
N LEU A 265 1.79 -9.80 -22.75
CA LEU A 265 0.53 -9.43 -22.09
C LEU A 265 -0.24 -8.35 -22.85
N GLY A 266 0.36 -7.72 -23.86
CA GLY A 266 -0.26 -6.57 -24.55
C GLY A 266 -0.36 -5.30 -23.70
N LEU A 267 0.40 -5.22 -22.60
CA LEU A 267 0.36 -4.07 -21.69
C LEU A 267 1.00 -2.84 -22.32
N PRO A 268 0.34 -1.66 -22.36
CA PRO A 268 0.89 -0.43 -22.89
C PRO A 268 1.84 0.25 -21.88
N VAL A 269 2.89 -0.49 -21.46
CA VAL A 269 3.91 0.04 -20.54
C VAL A 269 4.68 1.15 -21.24
N ALA A 270 4.76 2.33 -20.64
CA ALA A 270 5.51 3.48 -21.15
C ALA A 270 6.86 3.63 -20.45
N ASP A 271 7.87 4.09 -21.20
CA ASP A 271 9.20 4.42 -20.69
C ASP A 271 9.28 5.95 -20.52
N LEU A 272 8.62 6.49 -19.48
CA LEU A 272 8.58 7.92 -19.24
C LEU A 272 9.87 8.38 -18.54
N ASP A 273 10.43 9.47 -19.04
CA ASP A 273 11.52 10.19 -18.37
C ASP A 273 11.02 11.03 -17.18
N ALA A 274 11.93 11.76 -16.53
CA ALA A 274 11.61 12.59 -15.38
C ALA A 274 10.65 13.76 -15.72
N GLU A 275 10.79 14.37 -16.89
CA GLU A 275 9.91 15.47 -17.31
C GLU A 275 8.51 14.97 -17.63
N GLN A 276 8.41 13.87 -18.37
CA GLN A 276 7.15 13.22 -18.70
C GLN A 276 6.44 12.68 -17.45
N SER A 277 7.17 12.08 -16.51
CA SER A 277 6.61 11.64 -15.22
C SER A 277 6.04 12.79 -14.41
N ARG A 278 6.76 13.93 -14.35
CA ARG A 278 6.30 15.16 -13.69
C ARG A 278 5.04 15.72 -14.36
N PHE A 279 5.04 15.76 -15.70
CA PHE A 279 3.89 16.23 -16.47
C PHE A 279 2.68 15.32 -16.27
N TYR A 280 2.85 14.01 -16.28
CA TYR A 280 1.78 13.06 -15.99
C TYR A 280 1.15 13.32 -14.60
N LYS A 281 1.98 13.49 -13.58
CA LYS A 281 1.51 13.78 -12.21
C LYS A 281 0.77 15.12 -12.13
N PHE A 282 1.21 16.13 -12.89
CA PHE A 282 0.55 17.43 -12.99
C PHE A 282 -0.84 17.31 -13.65
N CYS A 283 -0.96 16.46 -14.67
CA CYS A 283 -2.22 16.26 -15.41
C CYS A 283 -3.23 15.39 -14.64
N GLN A 284 -2.83 14.75 -13.55
CA GLN A 284 -3.80 14.03 -12.70
C GLN A 284 -4.80 15.03 -12.11
N THR A 285 -6.09 14.69 -12.17
CA THR A 285 -7.12 15.53 -11.56
C THR A 285 -6.83 15.68 -10.06
N PRO A 286 -6.74 16.91 -9.54
CA PRO A 286 -6.51 17.12 -8.14
C PRO A 286 -7.59 16.44 -7.31
N HIS A 287 -7.18 15.61 -6.36
CA HIS A 287 -8.11 15.03 -5.41
C HIS A 287 -8.62 16.14 -4.48
N ARG A 288 -9.94 16.23 -4.33
CA ARG A 288 -10.57 17.10 -3.34
C ARG A 288 -11.24 16.22 -2.30
N ASN A 289 -10.83 16.38 -1.05
CA ASN A 289 -11.55 15.76 0.05
C ASN A 289 -12.99 16.30 0.08
N LYS A 290 -13.94 15.40 0.10
CA LYS A 290 -15.36 15.72 0.31
C LYS A 290 -15.65 15.62 1.80
N GLY A 291 -16.86 15.89 2.23
CA GLY A 291 -17.24 15.84 3.64
C GLY A 291 -16.80 14.55 4.37
N VAL A 292 -17.01 14.51 5.65
CA VAL A 292 -16.31 13.65 6.63
C VAL A 292 -16.28 12.14 6.31
N GLN A 293 -17.17 11.60 5.50
CA GLN A 293 -17.24 10.15 5.25
C GLN A 293 -17.86 9.83 3.90
N ASP A 294 -17.16 10.09 2.80
CA ASP A 294 -17.60 9.60 1.49
C ASP A 294 -17.09 8.16 1.27
N ARG A 295 -18.01 7.26 0.97
CA ARG A 295 -17.74 5.87 0.57
C ARG A 295 -17.64 5.72 -0.95
N GLU A 296 -16.95 4.69 -1.41
CA GLU A 296 -17.07 4.20 -2.80
C GLU A 296 -18.39 3.54 -3.06
#